data_2be70bc66e790384e1cc2c8cbb93fb6a
#
_entry.id   2be70bc66e790384e1cc2c8cbb93fb6a
#
_cell.length_a   1.000
_cell.length_b   1.000
_cell.length_c   1.000
_cell.angle_alpha   90.00
_cell.angle_beta   90.00
_cell.angle_gamma   90.00
#
_symmetry.space_group_name_H-M   'P 1'
#
loop_
_entity.id
_entity.type
_entity.pdbx_description
1 polymer ?
#
loop_
_entity_poly.entity_id
_entity_poly.type
_entity_poly.pdbx_seq_one_letter_code
_entity_poly.pdbx_strand_id
1 'polypeptide(L)'
;LSPASEAFSRSDIPLHANAMLMKRQPGSLEKIAELKQSGREVVYVGDVVGTGSSRKSGINSIQWHIGREIPGIPNKKTGGVILGSIIAPIFFYTAEDSGALPIIVNVDGLETGDKIEIYPHKGEIVKDGAVVKTFNLEPNTLKDEVKAGGRIPLIIARSLCAKARAELN
;
A
#
# COMPACT_ATOMS: atom_id res chain seq x y z
N LEU A 1 11.42 0.33 7.08
CA LEU A 1 10.06 -0.06 7.46
C LEU A 1 10.08 -1.08 8.59
N SER A 2 10.38 -2.33 8.32
CA SER A 2 10.37 -3.40 9.31
C SER A 2 11.80 -3.73 9.75
N PRO A 3 12.14 -3.60 11.05
CA PRO A 3 13.46 -3.96 11.53
C PRO A 3 13.68 -5.46 11.41
N ALA A 4 14.80 -5.89 10.80
CA ALA A 4 15.12 -7.32 10.64
C ALA A 4 15.23 -8.07 11.99
N SER A 5 15.69 -7.39 13.03
CA SER A 5 15.77 -7.95 14.38
C SER A 5 14.44 -8.38 14.97
N GLU A 6 13.33 -7.78 14.51
CA GLU A 6 11.99 -8.09 15.00
C GLU A 6 11.34 -9.26 14.27
N ALA A 7 11.91 -9.70 13.14
CA ALA A 7 11.35 -10.78 12.35
C ALA A 7 11.33 -12.13 13.08
N PHE A 8 12.26 -12.36 13.98
CA PHE A 8 12.37 -13.61 14.75
C PHE A 8 11.51 -13.62 16.01
N SER A 9 11.25 -12.45 16.61
CA SER A 9 10.49 -12.32 17.85
C SER A 9 8.98 -12.10 17.63
N ARG A 10 8.58 -11.76 16.41
CA ARG A 10 7.21 -11.39 16.05
C ARG A 10 6.76 -12.19 14.83
N SER A 11 6.19 -13.36 15.08
CA SER A 11 5.89 -14.36 14.04
C SER A 11 4.68 -14.06 13.17
N ASP A 12 3.76 -13.23 13.62
CA ASP A 12 2.57 -12.88 12.88
C ASP A 12 2.56 -11.41 12.40
N ILE A 13 1.68 -11.09 11.46
CA ILE A 13 1.57 -9.75 10.88
C ILE A 13 1.21 -8.69 11.92
N PRO A 14 0.19 -8.86 12.77
CA PRO A 14 -0.17 -7.86 13.78
C PRO A 14 0.98 -7.53 14.74
N LEU A 15 1.65 -8.55 15.27
CA LEU A 15 2.77 -8.36 16.19
C LEU A 15 3.96 -7.71 15.49
N HIS A 16 4.27 -8.15 14.27
CA HIS A 16 5.38 -7.58 13.50
C HIS A 16 5.12 -6.13 13.11
N ALA A 17 3.89 -5.79 12.76
CA ALA A 17 3.48 -4.43 12.40
C ALA A 17 3.69 -3.41 13.54
N ASN A 18 3.62 -3.84 14.80
CA ASN A 18 3.93 -2.97 15.96
C ASN A 18 5.39 -2.51 16.00
N ALA A 19 6.29 -3.13 15.23
CA ALA A 19 7.68 -2.69 15.10
C ALA A 19 7.91 -1.78 13.89
N MET A 20 6.87 -1.45 13.11
CA MET A 20 7.00 -0.60 11.93
C MET A 20 7.56 0.78 12.32
N LEU A 21 8.62 1.20 11.62
CA LEU A 21 9.31 2.50 11.80
C LEU A 21 9.89 2.75 13.20
N MET A 22 9.76 1.83 14.16
CA MET A 22 10.16 2.00 15.56
C MET A 22 11.58 2.56 15.73
N LYS A 23 12.54 2.11 14.92
CA LYS A 23 13.94 2.55 15.01
C LYS A 23 14.24 3.83 14.24
N ARG A 24 13.49 4.12 13.19
CA ARG A 24 13.77 5.27 12.32
C ARG A 24 12.91 6.49 12.63
N GLN A 25 11.70 6.25 13.09
CA GLN A 25 10.72 7.32 13.33
C GLN A 25 9.82 6.93 14.51
N PRO A 26 10.36 7.01 15.75
CA PRO A 26 9.57 6.75 16.96
C PRO A 26 8.31 7.63 16.99
N GLY A 27 7.19 7.10 17.49
CA GLY A 27 5.92 7.82 17.52
C GLY A 27 5.08 7.72 16.22
N SER A 28 5.58 7.02 15.21
CA SER A 28 4.85 6.90 13.93
C SER A 28 3.54 6.16 14.06
N LEU A 29 3.44 5.15 14.92
CA LEU A 29 2.21 4.37 15.08
C LEU A 29 1.12 5.18 15.78
N GLU A 30 1.49 5.97 16.77
CA GLU A 30 0.62 6.92 17.45
C GLU A 30 0.11 7.98 16.47
N LYS A 31 1.00 8.48 15.60
CA LYS A 31 0.62 9.45 14.58
C LYS A 31 -0.33 8.85 13.53
N ILE A 32 -0.12 7.60 13.11
CA ILE A 32 -1.05 6.90 12.22
C ILE A 32 -2.43 6.76 12.89
N ALA A 33 -2.45 6.38 14.16
CA ALA A 33 -3.70 6.26 14.92
C ALA A 33 -4.45 7.60 15.02
N GLU A 34 -3.74 8.70 15.28
CA GLU A 34 -4.29 10.07 15.28
C GLU A 34 -4.87 10.44 13.91
N LEU A 35 -4.12 10.23 12.83
CA LEU A 35 -4.57 10.55 11.47
C LEU A 35 -5.84 9.77 11.09
N LYS A 36 -5.95 8.52 11.50
CA LYS A 36 -7.15 7.69 11.26
C LYS A 36 -8.41 8.21 11.96
N GLN A 37 -8.28 8.93 13.07
CA GLN A 37 -9.43 9.54 13.77
C GLN A 37 -10.15 10.58 12.90
N SER A 38 -9.49 11.10 11.87
CA SER A 38 -10.12 12.02 10.90
C SER A 38 -11.20 11.36 10.03
N GLY A 39 -11.34 10.03 10.07
CA GLY A 39 -12.25 9.25 9.22
C GLY A 39 -11.78 9.15 7.76
N ARG A 40 -10.59 9.63 7.43
CA ARG A 40 -9.99 9.56 6.09
C ARG A 40 -9.06 8.38 5.96
N GLU A 41 -8.82 7.94 4.72
CA GLU A 41 -7.77 6.96 4.45
C GLU A 41 -6.39 7.60 4.68
N VAL A 42 -5.50 6.84 5.30
CA VAL A 42 -4.11 7.27 5.53
C VAL A 42 -3.24 6.72 4.42
N VAL A 43 -2.36 7.56 3.90
CA VAL A 43 -1.39 7.22 2.85
C VAL A 43 0.01 7.14 3.44
N TYR A 44 0.76 6.11 3.08
CA TYR A 44 2.18 6.04 3.41
C TYR A 44 3.00 6.82 2.39
N VAL A 45 3.85 7.73 2.86
CA VAL A 45 4.70 8.57 2.01
C VAL A 45 6.15 8.42 2.44
N GLY A 46 7.06 8.27 1.48
CA GLY A 46 8.49 8.22 1.74
C GLY A 46 9.30 8.55 0.49
N ASP A 47 10.40 9.26 0.64
CA ASP A 47 11.27 9.60 -0.49
C ASP A 47 11.84 8.32 -1.14
N VAL A 48 12.49 7.47 -0.35
CA VAL A 48 13.02 6.17 -0.80
C VAL A 48 12.36 5.04 -0.02
N VAL A 49 11.58 4.20 -0.69
CA VAL A 49 10.75 3.17 -0.07
C VAL A 49 11.21 1.77 -0.46
N GLY A 50 11.25 0.86 0.51
CA GLY A 50 11.36 -0.57 0.27
C GLY A 50 12.76 -1.10 -0.05
N THR A 51 13.83 -0.37 0.25
CA THR A 51 15.24 -0.77 -0.01
C THR A 51 15.78 -1.85 0.94
N GLY A 52 15.11 -2.10 2.06
CA GLY A 52 15.51 -3.14 3.01
C GLY A 52 15.22 -4.57 2.50
N SER A 53 15.84 -5.58 3.12
CA SER A 53 15.66 -6.99 2.74
C SER A 53 14.27 -7.54 3.09
N SER A 54 13.64 -7.05 4.15
CA SER A 54 12.32 -7.51 4.66
C SER A 54 11.14 -6.85 3.95
N ARG A 55 11.09 -6.96 2.62
CA ARG A 55 10.10 -6.28 1.78
C ARG A 55 8.68 -6.74 2.03
N LYS A 56 8.46 -8.05 2.11
CA LYS A 56 7.15 -8.64 2.38
C LYS A 56 6.62 -8.24 3.76
N SER A 57 7.47 -8.29 4.79
CA SER A 57 7.10 -7.81 6.13
C SER A 57 6.81 -6.31 6.14
N GLY A 58 7.56 -5.53 5.35
CA GLY A 58 7.32 -4.10 5.20
C GLY A 58 5.94 -3.78 4.65
N ILE A 59 5.55 -4.47 3.57
CA ILE A 59 4.23 -4.26 2.97
C ILE A 59 3.10 -4.74 3.88
N ASN A 60 3.25 -5.90 4.53
CA ASN A 60 2.28 -6.41 5.49
C ASN A 60 2.08 -5.43 6.66
N SER A 61 3.17 -4.82 7.16
CA SER A 61 3.09 -3.83 8.24
C SER A 61 2.37 -2.56 7.80
N ILE A 62 2.66 -2.04 6.60
CA ILE A 62 1.92 -0.91 6.04
C ILE A 62 0.44 -1.25 5.93
N GLN A 63 0.10 -2.37 5.30
CA GLN A 63 -1.29 -2.78 5.12
C GLN A 63 -2.01 -3.03 6.44
N TRP A 64 -1.33 -3.52 7.47
CA TRP A 64 -1.91 -3.68 8.79
C TRP A 64 -2.40 -2.35 9.37
N HIS A 65 -1.62 -1.29 9.19
CA HIS A 65 -1.95 0.02 9.74
C HIS A 65 -2.89 0.83 8.85
N ILE A 66 -2.74 0.79 7.52
CA ILE A 66 -3.50 1.66 6.60
C ILE A 66 -4.39 0.91 5.61
N GLY A 67 -4.32 -0.40 5.57
CA GLY A 67 -5.14 -1.23 4.68
C GLY A 67 -6.53 -1.54 5.27
N ARG A 68 -7.27 -2.33 4.51
CA ARG A 68 -8.64 -2.77 4.83
C ARG A 68 -8.68 -4.25 5.20
N GLU A 69 -9.65 -4.62 6.04
CA GLU A 69 -9.92 -6.01 6.41
C GLU A 69 -10.22 -6.86 5.17
N ILE A 70 -9.79 -8.11 5.20
CA ILE A 70 -10.17 -9.12 4.20
C ILE A 70 -11.23 -10.02 4.84
N PRO A 71 -12.46 -10.08 4.31
CA PRO A 71 -13.51 -10.90 4.89
C PRO A 71 -13.09 -12.37 5.06
N GLY A 72 -13.24 -12.89 6.26
CA GLY A 72 -12.89 -14.28 6.60
C GLY A 72 -11.40 -14.56 6.75
N ILE A 73 -10.52 -13.58 6.61
CA ILE A 73 -9.07 -13.74 6.79
C ILE A 73 -8.60 -12.83 7.94
N PRO A 74 -8.46 -13.37 9.16
CA PRO A 74 -7.94 -12.60 10.28
C PRO A 74 -6.43 -12.33 10.10
N ASN A 75 -5.92 -11.36 10.84
CA ASN A 75 -4.49 -11.05 10.95
C ASN A 75 -3.78 -10.65 9.63
N LYS A 76 -4.56 -10.32 8.60
CA LYS A 76 -4.05 -9.78 7.34
C LYS A 76 -5.00 -8.73 6.78
N LYS A 77 -4.44 -7.69 6.17
CA LYS A 77 -5.19 -6.65 5.48
C LYS A 77 -4.69 -6.50 4.04
N THR A 78 -5.47 -5.86 3.21
CA THR A 78 -5.15 -5.56 1.81
C THR A 78 -5.36 -4.08 1.52
N GLY A 79 -4.91 -3.63 0.35
CA GLY A 79 -5.05 -2.23 -0.05
C GLY A 79 -4.00 -1.32 0.58
N GLY A 80 -4.33 -0.06 0.72
CA GLY A 80 -3.41 1.00 1.13
C GLY A 80 -2.67 1.63 -0.04
N VAL A 81 -2.42 2.93 0.05
CA VAL A 81 -1.70 3.71 -0.96
C VAL A 81 -0.30 4.04 -0.44
N ILE A 82 0.69 3.89 -1.30
CA ILE A 82 2.09 4.14 -1.01
C ILE A 82 2.64 5.10 -2.05
N LEU A 83 3.08 6.28 -1.63
CA LEU A 83 3.75 7.25 -2.48
C LEU A 83 5.26 7.21 -2.22
N GLY A 84 6.06 7.24 -3.28
CA GLY A 84 7.51 7.29 -3.16
C GLY A 84 8.16 7.95 -4.35
N SER A 85 9.18 8.80 -4.12
CA SER A 85 10.02 9.32 -5.21
C SER A 85 10.78 8.16 -5.85
N ILE A 86 11.25 7.23 -5.02
CA ILE A 86 11.86 5.97 -5.43
C ILE A 86 11.22 4.84 -4.64
N ILE A 87 10.67 3.86 -5.33
CA ILE A 87 10.17 2.62 -4.72
C ILE A 87 11.01 1.47 -5.28
N ALA A 88 11.70 0.74 -4.38
CA ALA A 88 12.53 -0.40 -4.79
C ALA A 88 11.69 -1.44 -5.57
N PRO A 89 12.16 -1.95 -6.72
CA PRO A 89 11.34 -2.78 -7.62
C PRO A 89 10.69 -3.99 -6.94
N ILE A 90 11.44 -4.73 -6.14
CA ILE A 90 10.89 -5.91 -5.43
C ILE A 90 9.81 -5.49 -4.43
N PHE A 91 9.95 -4.34 -3.77
CA PHE A 91 8.92 -3.82 -2.87
C PHE A 91 7.68 -3.39 -3.66
N PHE A 92 7.86 -2.71 -4.80
CA PHE A 92 6.79 -2.29 -5.68
C PHE A 92 5.92 -3.48 -6.12
N TYR A 93 6.54 -4.51 -6.69
CA TYR A 93 5.82 -5.71 -7.12
C TYR A 93 5.18 -6.48 -5.96
N THR A 94 5.82 -6.51 -4.79
CA THR A 94 5.20 -7.13 -3.60
C THR A 94 3.97 -6.35 -3.13
N ALA A 95 3.99 -5.03 -3.23
CA ALA A 95 2.84 -4.18 -2.93
C ALA A 95 1.68 -4.44 -3.90
N GLU A 96 1.96 -4.44 -5.21
CA GLU A 96 1.03 -4.78 -6.27
C GLU A 96 0.39 -6.17 -6.04
N ASP A 97 1.22 -7.21 -5.84
CA ASP A 97 0.78 -8.58 -5.57
C ASP A 97 -0.19 -8.69 -4.38
N SER A 98 -0.03 -7.84 -3.38
CA SER A 98 -0.85 -7.81 -2.16
C SER A 98 -2.07 -6.89 -2.24
N GLY A 99 -2.28 -6.23 -3.39
CA GLY A 99 -3.41 -5.32 -3.63
C GLY A 99 -3.23 -3.92 -3.05
N ALA A 100 -2.02 -3.53 -2.65
CA ALA A 100 -1.70 -2.13 -2.37
C ALA A 100 -1.49 -1.35 -3.67
N LEU A 101 -1.64 -0.03 -3.62
CA LEU A 101 -1.39 0.88 -4.74
C LEU A 101 -0.06 1.63 -4.53
N PRO A 102 1.06 1.11 -5.05
CA PRO A 102 2.31 1.86 -5.08
C PRO A 102 2.30 2.85 -6.24
N ILE A 103 2.65 4.09 -5.95
CA ILE A 103 2.74 5.20 -6.92
C ILE A 103 4.12 5.81 -6.84
N ILE A 104 4.85 5.77 -7.94
CA ILE A 104 6.13 6.47 -8.06
C ILE A 104 5.82 7.91 -8.46
N VAL A 105 6.12 8.84 -7.56
CA VAL A 105 5.88 10.27 -7.73
C VAL A 105 6.83 11.05 -6.85
N ASN A 106 7.35 12.17 -7.30
CA ASN A 106 8.15 13.05 -6.46
C ASN A 106 7.31 13.51 -5.26
N VAL A 107 7.74 13.20 -4.05
CA VAL A 107 7.02 13.49 -2.81
C VAL A 107 7.47 14.78 -2.12
N ASP A 108 8.41 15.55 -2.69
CA ASP A 108 8.88 16.81 -2.11
C ASP A 108 7.72 17.76 -1.87
N GLY A 109 7.69 18.39 -0.70
CA GLY A 109 6.62 19.30 -0.29
C GLY A 109 5.35 18.63 0.21
N LEU A 110 5.32 17.30 0.32
CA LEU A 110 4.27 16.57 1.05
C LEU A 110 4.73 16.33 2.50
N GLU A 111 3.93 16.75 3.45
CA GLU A 111 4.23 16.64 4.87
C GLU A 111 3.24 15.72 5.61
N THR A 112 3.69 15.18 6.74
CA THR A 112 2.82 14.35 7.59
C THR A 112 1.63 15.16 8.11
N GLY A 113 0.43 14.71 7.80
CA GLY A 113 -0.81 15.40 8.17
C GLY A 113 -1.46 16.18 7.03
N ASP A 114 -0.79 16.31 5.90
CA ASP A 114 -1.37 16.90 4.69
C ASP A 114 -2.65 16.19 4.29
N LYS A 115 -3.62 16.97 3.83
CA LYS A 115 -4.85 16.47 3.22
C LYS A 115 -4.69 16.53 1.72
N ILE A 116 -4.64 15.37 1.09
CA ILE A 116 -4.48 15.24 -0.35
C ILE A 116 -5.60 14.41 -0.95
N GLU A 117 -5.90 14.66 -2.20
CA GLU A 117 -6.78 13.83 -3.02
C GLU A 117 -5.94 13.16 -4.11
N ILE A 118 -6.08 11.85 -4.26
CA ILE A 118 -5.35 11.09 -5.27
C ILE A 118 -6.33 10.61 -6.31
N TYR A 119 -6.09 10.95 -7.57
CA TYR A 119 -6.90 10.57 -8.73
C TYR A 119 -6.12 9.58 -9.62
N PRO A 120 -6.16 8.25 -9.32
CA PRO A 120 -5.34 7.26 -10.02
C PRO A 120 -5.61 7.18 -11.53
N HIS A 121 -6.83 7.46 -11.97
CA HIS A 121 -7.19 7.43 -13.39
C HIS A 121 -6.70 8.66 -14.16
N LYS A 122 -6.54 9.79 -13.48
CA LYS A 122 -5.99 11.01 -14.07
C LYS A 122 -4.48 11.12 -13.93
N GLY A 123 -3.91 10.38 -12.97
CA GLY A 123 -2.50 10.48 -12.61
C GLY A 123 -2.18 11.78 -11.87
N GLU A 124 -3.06 12.23 -10.98
CA GLU A 124 -2.95 13.52 -10.30
C GLU A 124 -3.05 13.37 -8.79
N ILE A 125 -2.29 14.19 -8.06
CA ILE A 125 -2.44 14.45 -6.63
C ILE A 125 -2.81 15.92 -6.47
N VAL A 126 -3.91 16.15 -5.77
CA VAL A 126 -4.44 17.50 -5.48
C VAL A 126 -4.28 17.79 -4.00
N LYS A 127 -3.83 19.00 -3.68
CA LYS A 127 -3.75 19.55 -2.33
C LYS A 127 -4.35 20.97 -2.38
N ASP A 128 -5.25 21.27 -1.46
CA ASP A 128 -5.92 22.57 -1.36
C ASP A 128 -6.58 23.02 -2.68
N GLY A 129 -7.16 22.07 -3.42
CA GLY A 129 -7.85 22.32 -4.70
C GLY A 129 -6.93 22.53 -5.91
N ALA A 130 -5.61 22.45 -5.76
CA ALA A 130 -4.64 22.57 -6.84
C ALA A 130 -3.92 21.24 -7.11
N VAL A 131 -3.65 20.94 -8.38
CA VAL A 131 -2.81 19.79 -8.76
C VAL A 131 -1.36 20.10 -8.35
N VAL A 132 -0.85 19.37 -7.37
CA VAL A 132 0.50 19.55 -6.85
C VAL A 132 1.50 18.56 -7.43
N LYS A 133 1.05 17.38 -7.86
CA LYS A 133 1.88 16.34 -8.45
C LYS A 133 1.12 15.62 -9.57
N THR A 134 1.88 15.12 -10.54
CA THR A 134 1.36 14.23 -11.59
C THR A 134 2.19 12.95 -11.61
N PHE A 135 1.57 11.84 -11.98
CA PHE A 135 2.22 10.53 -12.06
C PHE A 135 1.62 9.67 -13.17
N ASN A 136 2.33 8.65 -13.58
CA ASN A 136 1.81 7.62 -14.47
C ASN A 136 1.75 6.27 -13.74
N LEU A 137 0.64 5.54 -13.87
CA LEU A 137 0.51 4.22 -13.27
C LEU A 137 0.99 3.14 -14.23
N GLU A 138 2.08 2.52 -13.87
CA GLU A 138 2.63 1.36 -14.56
C GLU A 138 2.88 0.23 -13.57
N PRO A 139 2.68 -1.04 -13.98
CA PRO A 139 2.14 -1.49 -15.27
C PRO A 139 0.63 -1.24 -15.41
N ASN A 140 0.10 -1.34 -16.63
CA ASN A 140 -1.33 -1.14 -16.90
C ASN A 140 -2.25 -2.08 -16.10
N THR A 141 -1.75 -3.25 -15.68
CA THR A 141 -2.48 -4.23 -14.86
C THR A 141 -2.64 -3.80 -13.41
N LEU A 142 -1.85 -2.83 -12.92
CA LEU A 142 -1.84 -2.39 -11.53
C LEU A 142 -3.24 -2.03 -11.02
N LYS A 143 -4.02 -1.31 -11.81
CA LYS A 143 -5.39 -0.92 -11.44
C LYS A 143 -6.31 -2.11 -11.24
N ASP A 144 -6.20 -3.11 -12.10
CA ASP A 144 -6.99 -4.34 -12.02
C ASP A 144 -6.59 -5.18 -10.80
N GLU A 145 -5.30 -5.26 -10.52
CA GLU A 145 -4.77 -6.00 -9.36
C GLU A 145 -5.23 -5.35 -8.04
N VAL A 146 -5.13 -4.03 -7.93
CA VAL A 146 -5.62 -3.29 -6.75
C VAL A 146 -7.14 -3.49 -6.55
N LYS A 147 -7.94 -3.41 -7.63
CA LYS A 147 -9.39 -3.66 -7.55
C LYS A 147 -9.73 -5.06 -7.13
N ALA A 148 -8.97 -6.05 -7.58
CA ALA A 148 -9.18 -7.46 -7.24
C ALA A 148 -8.68 -7.82 -5.83
N GLY A 149 -7.88 -6.96 -5.20
CA GLY A 149 -7.23 -7.22 -3.91
C GLY A 149 -5.89 -7.94 -4.03
N GLY A 150 -5.26 -7.89 -5.22
CA GLY A 150 -3.95 -8.45 -5.53
C GLY A 150 -3.94 -9.33 -6.77
N ARG A 151 -2.75 -9.77 -7.15
CA ARG A 151 -2.53 -10.55 -8.39
C ARG A 151 -3.25 -11.89 -8.39
N ILE A 152 -3.18 -12.66 -7.31
CA ILE A 152 -3.84 -13.98 -7.24
C ILE A 152 -5.35 -13.87 -7.34
N PRO A 153 -6.04 -13.00 -6.58
CA PRO A 153 -7.47 -12.75 -6.78
C PRO A 153 -7.83 -12.35 -8.21
N LEU A 154 -7.01 -11.52 -8.87
CA LEU A 154 -7.24 -11.12 -10.27
C LEU A 154 -7.17 -12.31 -11.23
N ILE A 155 -6.17 -13.19 -11.08
CA ILE A 155 -6.02 -14.39 -11.92
C ILE A 155 -7.23 -15.31 -11.73
N ILE A 156 -7.67 -15.54 -10.50
CA ILE A 156 -8.84 -16.36 -10.18
C ILE A 156 -10.10 -15.76 -10.84
N ALA A 157 -10.33 -14.46 -10.66
CA ALA A 157 -11.49 -13.77 -11.24
C ALA A 157 -11.51 -13.86 -12.76
N ARG A 158 -10.37 -13.63 -13.44
CA ARG A 158 -10.26 -13.76 -14.90
C ARG A 158 -10.51 -15.17 -15.37
N SER A 159 -10.01 -16.19 -14.66
CA SER A 159 -10.26 -17.61 -14.98
C SER A 159 -11.74 -17.97 -14.88
N LEU A 160 -12.41 -17.53 -13.79
CA LEU A 160 -13.85 -17.76 -13.59
C LEU A 160 -14.69 -17.07 -14.67
N CYS A 161 -14.38 -15.83 -15.01
CA CYS A 161 -15.05 -15.11 -16.09
C CYS A 161 -14.87 -15.81 -17.47
N ALA A 162 -13.67 -16.33 -17.74
CA ALA A 162 -13.41 -17.05 -18.99
C ALA A 162 -14.23 -18.35 -19.09
N LYS A 163 -14.31 -19.12 -18.00
CA LYS A 163 -15.14 -20.33 -17.93
C LYS A 163 -16.62 -20.01 -18.13
N ALA A 164 -17.14 -19.02 -17.40
CA ALA A 164 -18.54 -18.61 -17.52
C ALA A 164 -18.89 -18.18 -18.97
N ARG A 165 -18.00 -17.44 -19.64
CA ARG A 165 -18.21 -17.05 -21.04
C ARG A 165 -18.24 -18.25 -22.00
N ALA A 166 -17.40 -19.26 -21.74
CA ALA A 166 -17.37 -20.48 -22.57
C ALA A 166 -18.63 -21.33 -22.41
N GLU A 167 -19.28 -21.28 -21.24
CA GLU A 167 -20.53 -22.02 -20.99
C GLU A 167 -21.79 -21.28 -21.50
N LEU A 168 -21.70 -19.96 -21.69
CA LEU A 168 -22.82 -19.14 -22.16
C LEU A 168 -22.86 -18.95 -23.69
N ASN A 169 -21.82 -19.37 -24.42
CA ASN A 169 -21.72 -19.36 -25.88
C ASN A 169 -21.91 -20.76 -26.46
#